data_0dbc70e1ebf59bb2e3a730f6ac0c8a86
#
_entry.id   0dbc70e1ebf59bb2e3a730f6ac0c8a86
#
_cell.length_a   1.000
_cell.length_b   1.000
_cell.length_c   1.000
_cell.angle_alpha   90.00
_cell.angle_beta   90.00
_cell.angle_gamma   90.00
#
_symmetry.space_group_name_H-M   'P 1'
#
loop_
_entity.id
_entity.type
_entity.pdbx_description
1 polymer ?
#
loop_
_entity_poly.entity_id
_entity_poly.type
_entity_poly.pdbx_seq_one_letter_code
_entity_poly.pdbx_strand_id
1 'polypeptide(L)'
;MAVLALIGAPALTHAQSVFTVVPTPNGHHGTTNNALEAVSASAPSDIWAVGQTAIHFDGTQWTAYPTPMINGDNTSYLDGVVDVSPSEAWAGGIVGIATATPNQVIEHWNGAAWSVYPGPTFSAAEQPAIYSMTGVSANDIWAVGSLLVNNQFLYALYEHWDGTAWTAKAGPFHGFFRGVSADAPNDIWAVGYSGLNFVTFSEHYDGTSWSLVNTPDVGSGPNVLNGVVALAPNDVWAVGYSTASQKPPPGQFDVPSKTLIEHYDGTGWSVVPSPNVGPNSQYQSNKLYGVTAVSSTDIWAFGSYFAASGNGNQMTLVLHWDGASWSVNPSPSPKPGDFRSDVLSGGVVTAPGNVWIVGSEDPATQGKPVTATLVLHTTGG
;
A
#
# COMPACT_ATOMS: atom_id res chain seq x y z
N MET A 1 -24.04 -13.20 53.12
CA MET A 1 -23.75 -12.44 51.89
C MET A 1 -22.25 -12.53 51.66
N ALA A 2 -21.82 -13.36 50.71
CA ALA A 2 -20.42 -13.47 50.34
C ALA A 2 -20.20 -12.60 49.08
N VAL A 3 -19.31 -11.61 49.20
CA VAL A 3 -18.90 -10.76 48.09
C VAL A 3 -17.82 -11.53 47.33
N LEU A 4 -18.13 -11.96 46.12
CA LEU A 4 -17.16 -12.52 45.19
C LEU A 4 -16.39 -11.36 44.57
N ALA A 5 -15.12 -11.20 44.95
CA ALA A 5 -14.21 -10.28 44.24
C ALA A 5 -13.81 -10.91 42.88
N LEU A 6 -14.21 -10.29 41.79
CA LEU A 6 -13.64 -10.59 40.47
C LEU A 6 -12.17 -10.11 40.48
N ILE A 7 -11.25 -11.04 40.54
CA ILE A 7 -9.84 -10.77 40.25
C ILE A 7 -9.74 -10.66 38.72
N GLY A 8 -9.65 -9.44 38.20
CA GLY A 8 -9.35 -9.19 36.80
C GLY A 8 -8.00 -9.83 36.46
N ALA A 9 -7.96 -10.64 35.43
CA ALA A 9 -6.70 -11.13 34.86
C ALA A 9 -5.83 -9.92 34.45
N PRO A 10 -4.51 -9.95 34.72
CA PRO A 10 -3.63 -8.89 34.24
C PRO A 10 -3.67 -8.84 32.70
N ALA A 11 -3.91 -7.68 32.14
CA ALA A 11 -3.73 -7.45 30.74
C ALA A 11 -2.29 -7.84 30.37
N LEU A 12 -2.14 -8.80 29.47
CA LEU A 12 -0.86 -9.12 28.89
C LEU A 12 -0.39 -7.86 28.14
N THR A 13 0.55 -7.13 28.70
CA THR A 13 1.24 -6.06 27.98
C THR A 13 2.10 -6.75 26.92
N HIS A 14 1.62 -6.80 25.68
CA HIS A 14 2.46 -7.18 24.56
C HIS A 14 3.61 -6.18 24.51
N ALA A 15 4.84 -6.68 24.51
CA ALA A 15 6.00 -5.84 24.28
C ALA A 15 5.84 -5.21 22.88
N GLN A 16 5.96 -3.88 22.79
CA GLN A 16 5.92 -3.21 21.49
C GLN A 16 7.06 -3.73 20.63
N SER A 17 6.74 -4.16 19.42
CA SER A 17 7.74 -4.56 18.44
C SER A 17 8.60 -3.36 18.08
N VAL A 18 9.91 -3.54 18.04
CA VAL A 18 10.85 -2.48 17.71
C VAL A 18 11.17 -2.55 16.22
N PHE A 19 10.80 -1.52 15.47
CA PHE A 19 11.25 -1.35 14.09
C PHE A 19 12.65 -0.75 14.04
N THR A 20 13.48 -1.30 13.18
CA THR A 20 14.82 -0.78 12.86
C THR A 20 14.91 -0.46 11.37
N VAL A 21 15.67 0.57 11.01
CA VAL A 21 15.99 0.88 9.61
C VAL A 21 16.99 -0.16 9.11
N VAL A 22 16.66 -0.79 8.00
CA VAL A 22 17.56 -1.73 7.32
C VAL A 22 18.27 -1.00 6.18
N PRO A 23 19.61 -0.99 6.12
CA PRO A 23 20.33 -0.42 5.00
C PRO A 23 19.95 -1.11 3.68
N THR A 24 19.58 -0.32 2.68
CA THR A 24 19.21 -0.79 1.36
C THR A 24 19.91 -0.02 0.25
N PRO A 25 20.22 -0.66 -0.89
CA PRO A 25 20.81 0.03 -2.02
C PRO A 25 19.77 0.93 -2.69
N ASN A 26 20.20 2.10 -3.14
CA ASN A 26 19.44 2.89 -4.13
C ASN A 26 19.64 2.29 -5.53
N GLY A 27 18.66 2.50 -6.41
CA GLY A 27 18.59 1.86 -7.71
C GLY A 27 19.79 2.14 -8.63
N HIS A 28 19.94 1.29 -9.63
CA HIS A 28 21.09 1.25 -10.55
C HIS A 28 21.16 2.37 -11.59
N HIS A 29 20.09 3.14 -11.82
CA HIS A 29 20.01 4.03 -12.98
C HIS A 29 20.36 5.49 -12.70
N GLY A 30 20.98 5.80 -11.56
CA GLY A 30 21.36 7.19 -11.23
C GLY A 30 20.14 8.12 -11.15
N THR A 31 18.94 7.56 -10.97
CA THR A 31 17.72 8.32 -10.76
C THR A 31 17.80 9.06 -9.44
N THR A 32 17.28 10.27 -9.42
CA THR A 32 17.17 11.05 -8.20
C THR A 32 16.03 10.57 -7.30
N ASN A 33 15.25 9.58 -7.75
CA ASN A 33 14.11 9.05 -7.03
C ASN A 33 14.20 7.52 -6.93
N ASN A 34 14.16 6.99 -5.72
CA ASN A 34 14.29 5.57 -5.39
C ASN A 34 13.18 5.12 -4.44
N ALA A 35 11.99 5.71 -4.51
CA ALA A 35 10.86 5.30 -3.70
C ALA A 35 10.50 3.83 -3.92
N LEU A 36 10.16 3.13 -2.84
CA LEU A 36 9.56 1.80 -2.86
C LEU A 36 8.07 1.93 -2.56
N GLU A 37 7.22 1.29 -3.36
CA GLU A 37 5.76 1.39 -3.24
C GLU A 37 5.12 0.08 -2.78
N ALA A 38 5.67 -1.07 -3.19
CA ALA A 38 5.13 -2.37 -2.85
C ALA A 38 6.21 -3.35 -2.42
N VAL A 39 5.81 -4.36 -1.63
CA VAL A 39 6.66 -5.45 -1.17
C VAL A 39 5.86 -6.74 -1.12
N SER A 40 6.49 -7.85 -1.50
CA SER A 40 5.92 -9.19 -1.46
C SER A 40 7.01 -10.20 -1.12
N ALA A 41 6.63 -11.33 -0.51
CA ALA A 41 7.56 -12.37 -0.11
C ALA A 41 7.00 -13.74 -0.42
N SER A 42 7.80 -14.60 -1.03
CA SER A 42 7.51 -16.02 -1.17
C SER A 42 8.04 -16.83 0.03
N ALA A 43 9.04 -16.29 0.73
CA ALA A 43 9.65 -16.87 1.92
C ALA A 43 10.32 -15.77 2.79
N PRO A 44 10.68 -16.08 4.07
CA PRO A 44 11.43 -15.14 4.90
C PRO A 44 12.80 -14.73 4.35
N SER A 45 13.35 -15.49 3.42
CA SER A 45 14.62 -15.25 2.74
C SER A 45 14.45 -14.89 1.26
N ASP A 46 13.23 -14.57 0.83
CA ASP A 46 12.92 -14.26 -0.56
C ASP A 46 11.86 -13.16 -0.57
N ILE A 47 12.29 -11.91 -0.73
CA ILE A 47 11.42 -10.75 -0.62
C ILE A 47 11.76 -9.76 -1.74
N TRP A 48 10.80 -9.41 -2.55
CA TRP A 48 10.91 -8.33 -3.52
C TRP A 48 10.24 -7.06 -3.02
N ALA A 49 10.93 -5.93 -3.17
CA ALA A 49 10.36 -4.61 -3.02
C ALA A 49 10.57 -3.79 -4.29
N VAL A 50 9.51 -3.16 -4.77
CA VAL A 50 9.49 -2.44 -6.03
C VAL A 50 8.92 -1.04 -5.87
N GLY A 51 9.22 -0.17 -6.83
CA GLY A 51 8.77 1.19 -6.94
C GLY A 51 9.43 1.85 -8.15
N GLN A 52 10.19 2.91 -7.93
CA GLN A 52 11.09 3.45 -8.96
C GLN A 52 12.42 2.69 -9.07
N THR A 53 12.61 1.73 -8.20
CA THR A 53 13.69 0.74 -8.23
C THR A 53 13.14 -0.60 -7.81
N ALA A 54 13.85 -1.68 -8.14
CA ALA A 54 13.56 -3.01 -7.63
C ALA A 54 14.73 -3.50 -6.79
N ILE A 55 14.45 -3.97 -5.58
CA ILE A 55 15.43 -4.57 -4.68
C ILE A 55 14.93 -5.93 -4.19
N HIS A 56 15.84 -6.85 -3.98
CA HIS A 56 15.56 -8.22 -3.54
C HIS A 56 16.37 -8.56 -2.29
N PHE A 57 15.70 -9.17 -1.30
CA PHE A 57 16.32 -9.72 -0.09
C PHE A 57 16.50 -11.23 -0.23
N ASP A 58 17.74 -11.69 -0.13
CA ASP A 58 18.13 -13.12 -0.29
C ASP A 58 18.23 -13.87 1.05
N GLY A 59 17.69 -13.31 2.12
CA GLY A 59 17.83 -13.82 3.49
C GLY A 59 19.04 -13.26 4.24
N THR A 60 19.94 -12.56 3.55
CA THR A 60 21.17 -11.98 4.16
C THR A 60 21.31 -10.48 3.88
N GLN A 61 21.00 -10.05 2.66
CA GLN A 61 21.15 -8.67 2.23
C GLN A 61 20.15 -8.28 1.14
N TRP A 62 19.91 -6.98 1.03
CA TRP A 62 19.19 -6.39 -0.07
C TRP A 62 20.12 -6.08 -1.24
N THR A 63 19.72 -6.48 -2.44
CA THR A 63 20.45 -6.22 -3.70
C THR A 63 19.51 -5.53 -4.68
N ALA A 64 19.99 -4.47 -5.34
CA ALA A 64 19.22 -3.79 -6.39
C ALA A 64 19.35 -4.52 -7.72
N TYR A 65 18.21 -4.64 -8.41
CA TYR A 65 18.12 -5.22 -9.74
C TYR A 65 17.58 -4.20 -10.73
N PRO A 66 18.16 -4.10 -11.93
CA PRO A 66 17.66 -3.19 -12.94
C PRO A 66 16.30 -3.67 -13.47
N THR A 67 15.36 -2.74 -13.58
CA THR A 67 14.09 -2.91 -14.29
C THR A 67 14.24 -2.45 -15.75
N PRO A 68 13.43 -2.96 -16.69
CA PRO A 68 13.51 -2.56 -18.10
C PRO A 68 13.27 -1.07 -18.29
N MET A 69 14.05 -0.46 -19.22
CA MET A 69 13.77 0.88 -19.73
C MET A 69 12.72 0.80 -20.85
N ILE A 70 11.61 1.51 -20.70
CA ILE A 70 10.55 1.51 -21.71
C ILE A 70 10.63 2.79 -22.53
N ASN A 71 10.81 2.66 -23.85
CA ASN A 71 10.96 3.78 -24.79
C ASN A 71 12.11 4.76 -24.44
N GLY A 72 13.16 4.27 -23.76
CA GLY A 72 14.26 5.11 -23.31
C GLY A 72 13.91 5.97 -22.09
N ASP A 73 12.74 5.81 -21.53
CA ASP A 73 12.28 6.45 -20.30
C ASP A 73 12.44 5.47 -19.13
N ASN A 74 13.04 5.96 -18.06
CA ASN A 74 13.35 5.24 -16.82
C ASN A 74 12.36 5.66 -15.71
N THR A 75 11.25 6.31 -16.07
CA THR A 75 10.23 6.79 -15.16
C THR A 75 9.10 5.76 -15.01
N SER A 76 9.44 4.48 -14.84
CA SER A 76 8.48 3.46 -14.42
C SER A 76 8.24 3.59 -12.92
N TYR A 77 6.97 3.51 -12.53
CA TYR A 77 6.56 3.34 -11.14
C TYR A 77 5.88 1.99 -11.04
N LEU A 78 6.49 1.06 -10.31
CA LEU A 78 5.92 -0.25 -10.05
C LEU A 78 5.17 -0.17 -8.71
N ASP A 79 3.85 -0.15 -8.78
CA ASP A 79 2.97 0.07 -7.63
C ASP A 79 2.47 -1.24 -7.01
N GLY A 80 2.72 -2.38 -7.66
CA GLY A 80 2.37 -3.70 -7.17
C GLY A 80 3.46 -4.73 -7.48
N VAL A 81 3.62 -5.73 -6.59
CA VAL A 81 4.52 -6.87 -6.79
C VAL A 81 3.92 -8.12 -6.17
N VAL A 82 4.10 -9.25 -6.84
CA VAL A 82 3.79 -10.59 -6.36
C VAL A 82 5.04 -11.45 -6.49
N ASP A 83 5.61 -11.82 -5.37
CA ASP A 83 6.74 -12.76 -5.30
C ASP A 83 6.18 -14.17 -5.18
N VAL A 84 6.39 -14.97 -6.23
CA VAL A 84 5.87 -16.33 -6.33
C VAL A 84 6.90 -17.34 -5.83
N SER A 85 8.17 -17.12 -6.17
CA SER A 85 9.30 -17.97 -5.81
C SER A 85 10.62 -17.25 -6.13
N PRO A 86 11.80 -17.74 -5.68
CA PRO A 86 13.09 -17.14 -6.02
C PRO A 86 13.35 -16.98 -7.53
N SER A 87 12.64 -17.75 -8.36
CA SER A 87 12.78 -17.72 -9.81
C SER A 87 11.60 -17.10 -10.55
N GLU A 88 10.57 -16.61 -9.84
CA GLU A 88 9.38 -16.06 -10.45
C GLU A 88 8.75 -14.97 -9.59
N ALA A 89 8.67 -13.77 -10.13
CA ALA A 89 7.92 -12.68 -9.54
C ALA A 89 7.29 -11.81 -10.64
N TRP A 90 6.21 -11.14 -10.31
CA TRP A 90 5.48 -10.23 -11.20
C TRP A 90 5.39 -8.86 -10.57
N ALA A 91 5.56 -7.81 -11.39
CA ALA A 91 5.37 -6.44 -10.95
C ALA A 91 4.52 -5.67 -11.97
N GLY A 92 3.73 -4.75 -11.48
CA GLY A 92 2.86 -3.93 -12.31
C GLY A 92 2.83 -2.48 -11.85
N GLY A 93 2.59 -1.58 -12.79
CA GLY A 93 2.57 -0.15 -12.50
C GLY A 93 2.32 0.72 -13.71
N ILE A 94 2.94 1.89 -13.74
CA ILE A 94 2.74 2.91 -14.76
C ILE A 94 4.08 3.34 -15.34
N VAL A 95 4.13 3.52 -16.65
CA VAL A 95 5.28 4.12 -17.36
C VAL A 95 4.88 5.44 -18.01
N GLY A 96 5.89 6.29 -18.25
CA GLY A 96 5.69 7.51 -19.03
C GLY A 96 4.93 8.60 -18.28
N ILE A 97 5.08 8.71 -16.97
CA ILE A 97 4.44 9.77 -16.16
C ILE A 97 4.81 11.17 -16.66
N ALA A 98 5.97 11.30 -17.29
CA ALA A 98 6.38 12.53 -17.96
C ALA A 98 5.73 12.73 -19.34
N THR A 99 4.99 11.76 -19.87
CA THR A 99 4.30 11.83 -21.16
C THR A 99 2.84 12.24 -20.99
N ALA A 100 2.23 12.73 -22.06
CA ALA A 100 0.81 13.11 -22.03
C ALA A 100 -0.14 11.90 -21.93
N THR A 101 0.36 10.68 -22.08
CA THR A 101 -0.40 9.43 -22.05
C THR A 101 0.38 8.36 -21.30
N PRO A 102 0.33 8.34 -19.94
CA PRO A 102 0.89 7.25 -19.18
C PRO A 102 0.18 5.94 -19.54
N ASN A 103 0.94 4.86 -19.60
CA ASN A 103 0.44 3.52 -19.85
C ASN A 103 0.87 2.58 -18.73
N GLN A 104 0.11 1.53 -18.53
CA GLN A 104 0.53 0.47 -17.63
C GLN A 104 1.76 -0.27 -18.13
N VAL A 105 2.46 -0.87 -17.20
CA VAL A 105 3.53 -1.85 -17.45
C VAL A 105 3.28 -3.10 -16.60
N ILE A 106 3.58 -4.25 -17.17
CA ILE A 106 3.72 -5.52 -16.44
C ILE A 106 5.14 -6.01 -16.70
N GLU A 107 5.82 -6.36 -15.63
CA GLU A 107 7.17 -6.91 -15.67
C GLU A 107 7.19 -8.29 -15.00
N HIS A 108 8.04 -9.17 -15.51
CA HIS A 108 8.21 -10.53 -15.02
C HIS A 108 9.68 -10.81 -14.70
N TRP A 109 9.93 -11.32 -13.50
CA TRP A 109 11.21 -11.86 -13.06
C TRP A 109 11.29 -13.35 -13.37
N ASN A 110 12.34 -13.77 -14.09
CA ASN A 110 12.53 -15.15 -14.54
C ASN A 110 13.62 -15.90 -13.77
N GLY A 111 14.00 -15.42 -12.60
CA GLY A 111 15.10 -15.95 -11.79
C GLY A 111 16.47 -15.34 -12.14
N ALA A 112 16.56 -14.49 -13.17
CA ALA A 112 17.82 -13.87 -13.60
C ALA A 112 17.70 -12.39 -13.91
N ALA A 113 16.58 -11.95 -14.50
CA ALA A 113 16.35 -10.57 -14.88
C ALA A 113 14.85 -10.23 -14.94
N TRP A 114 14.53 -8.98 -14.70
CA TRP A 114 13.23 -8.39 -15.01
C TRP A 114 13.10 -8.14 -16.52
N SER A 115 11.95 -8.43 -17.07
CA SER A 115 11.62 -8.14 -18.48
C SER A 115 10.18 -7.68 -18.60
N VAL A 116 9.90 -6.78 -19.56
CA VAL A 116 8.52 -6.40 -19.88
C VAL A 116 7.76 -7.61 -20.39
N TYR A 117 6.60 -7.87 -19.80
CA TYR A 117 5.70 -8.94 -20.22
C TYR A 117 4.48 -8.36 -20.96
N PRO A 118 4.01 -9.00 -22.04
CA PRO A 118 2.84 -8.54 -22.76
C PRO A 118 1.59 -8.56 -21.86
N GLY A 119 1.04 -7.39 -21.59
CA GLY A 119 -0.23 -7.22 -20.92
C GLY A 119 -1.44 -7.25 -21.85
N PRO A 120 -2.64 -6.99 -21.32
CA PRO A 120 -3.85 -6.82 -22.13
C PRO A 120 -3.71 -5.68 -23.13
N THR A 121 -4.42 -5.77 -24.25
CA THR A 121 -4.43 -4.74 -25.27
C THR A 121 -5.54 -3.75 -25.04
N PHE A 122 -5.22 -2.47 -25.03
CA PHE A 122 -6.14 -1.35 -24.90
C PHE A 122 -6.16 -0.52 -26.18
N SER A 123 -7.26 0.18 -26.43
CA SER A 123 -7.36 1.12 -27.55
C SER A 123 -6.56 2.39 -27.26
N ALA A 124 -6.25 3.18 -28.29
CA ALA A 124 -5.55 4.46 -28.11
C ALA A 124 -6.33 5.52 -27.28
N ALA A 125 -7.62 5.28 -27.06
CA ALA A 125 -8.46 6.15 -26.23
C ALA A 125 -8.48 5.73 -24.75
N GLU A 126 -7.86 4.62 -24.41
CA GLU A 126 -7.82 4.01 -23.10
C GLU A 126 -6.43 4.13 -22.48
N GLN A 127 -6.37 4.58 -21.24
CA GLN A 127 -5.14 4.73 -20.47
C GLN A 127 -5.26 3.91 -19.20
N PRO A 128 -4.77 2.67 -19.22
CA PRO A 128 -4.75 1.80 -18.05
C PRO A 128 -3.64 2.19 -17.08
N ALA A 129 -3.88 1.96 -15.80
CA ALA A 129 -2.90 2.10 -14.73
C ALA A 129 -3.11 0.98 -13.69
N ILE A 130 -2.03 0.32 -13.28
CA ILE A 130 -2.02 -0.65 -12.19
C ILE A 130 -1.53 0.07 -10.93
N TYR A 131 -2.21 -0.15 -9.79
CA TYR A 131 -1.86 0.43 -8.49
C TYR A 131 -1.63 -0.61 -7.41
N SER A 132 -2.05 -1.86 -7.59
CA SER A 132 -1.83 -2.93 -6.63
C SER A 132 -1.95 -4.30 -7.29
N MET A 133 -1.24 -5.28 -6.73
CA MET A 133 -1.29 -6.67 -7.18
C MET A 133 -1.37 -7.63 -5.99
N THR A 134 -2.01 -8.77 -6.22
CA THR A 134 -2.06 -9.90 -5.27
C THR A 134 -1.99 -11.21 -6.03
N GLY A 135 -1.41 -12.24 -5.42
CA GLY A 135 -1.30 -13.57 -6.00
C GLY A 135 -1.93 -14.62 -5.09
N VAL A 136 -2.75 -15.48 -5.68
CA VAL A 136 -3.27 -16.69 -5.04
C VAL A 136 -2.33 -17.87 -5.32
N SER A 137 -1.78 -17.90 -6.52
CA SER A 137 -0.78 -18.88 -6.98
C SER A 137 0.00 -18.33 -8.17
N ALA A 138 1.01 -19.06 -8.64
CA ALA A 138 1.77 -18.72 -9.86
C ALA A 138 0.89 -18.57 -11.11
N ASN A 139 -0.27 -19.20 -11.13
CA ASN A 139 -1.21 -19.20 -12.26
C ASN A 139 -2.50 -18.44 -11.96
N ASP A 140 -2.53 -17.67 -10.87
CA ASP A 140 -3.70 -16.89 -10.46
C ASP A 140 -3.22 -15.63 -9.75
N ILE A 141 -3.00 -14.57 -10.55
CA ILE A 141 -2.51 -13.27 -10.08
C ILE A 141 -3.46 -12.20 -10.55
N TRP A 142 -3.80 -11.31 -9.66
CA TRP A 142 -4.69 -10.18 -9.91
C TRP A 142 -3.95 -8.87 -9.78
N ALA A 143 -4.25 -7.97 -10.71
CA ALA A 143 -3.84 -6.57 -10.65
C ALA A 143 -5.08 -5.68 -10.72
N VAL A 144 -5.06 -4.60 -9.95
CA VAL A 144 -6.17 -3.64 -9.95
C VAL A 144 -5.65 -2.21 -10.11
N GLY A 145 -6.54 -1.35 -10.58
CA GLY A 145 -6.18 0.04 -10.78
C GLY A 145 -7.29 0.87 -11.39
N SER A 146 -6.98 1.61 -12.45
CA SER A 146 -7.93 2.46 -13.16
C SER A 146 -7.76 2.42 -14.66
N LEU A 147 -8.86 2.66 -15.37
CA LEU A 147 -8.91 2.84 -16.81
C LEU A 147 -9.50 4.20 -17.14
N LEU A 148 -8.68 5.13 -17.62
CA LEU A 148 -9.17 6.41 -18.10
C LEU A 148 -9.52 6.29 -19.57
N VAL A 149 -10.79 6.54 -19.93
CA VAL A 149 -11.32 6.43 -21.28
C VAL A 149 -11.60 7.82 -21.84
N ASN A 150 -11.08 8.10 -23.04
CA ASN A 150 -11.26 9.37 -23.76
C ASN A 150 -10.81 10.61 -22.94
N ASN A 151 -9.85 10.48 -22.04
CA ASN A 151 -9.42 11.54 -21.10
C ASN A 151 -10.56 12.14 -20.26
N GLN A 152 -11.65 11.42 -20.07
CA GLN A 152 -12.86 11.93 -19.43
C GLN A 152 -13.48 10.99 -18.41
N PHE A 153 -13.56 9.71 -18.72
CA PHE A 153 -14.25 8.73 -17.88
C PHE A 153 -13.24 7.81 -17.23
N LEU A 154 -13.29 7.73 -15.91
CA LEU A 154 -12.40 6.90 -15.13
C LEU A 154 -13.18 5.73 -14.53
N TYR A 155 -12.76 4.53 -14.85
CA TYR A 155 -13.34 3.27 -14.39
C TYR A 155 -12.35 2.52 -13.53
N ALA A 156 -12.85 1.73 -12.58
CA ALA A 156 -12.09 0.69 -11.93
C ALA A 156 -11.58 -0.32 -12.97
N LEU A 157 -10.35 -0.80 -12.81
CA LEU A 157 -9.72 -1.78 -13.71
C LEU A 157 -9.36 -3.02 -12.92
N TYR A 158 -9.69 -4.18 -13.48
CA TYR A 158 -9.22 -5.49 -13.02
C TYR A 158 -8.42 -6.14 -14.12
N GLU A 159 -7.30 -6.73 -13.77
CA GLU A 159 -6.53 -7.59 -14.66
C GLU A 159 -6.23 -8.91 -13.96
N HIS A 160 -6.24 -9.97 -14.73
CA HIS A 160 -6.08 -11.33 -14.22
C HIS A 160 -5.13 -12.13 -15.11
N TRP A 161 -4.12 -12.74 -14.47
CA TRP A 161 -3.24 -13.74 -15.02
C TRP A 161 -3.76 -15.14 -14.69
N ASP A 162 -4.07 -15.93 -15.71
CA ASP A 162 -4.63 -17.28 -15.57
C ASP A 162 -3.59 -18.40 -15.75
N GLY A 163 -2.29 -18.06 -15.70
CA GLY A 163 -1.19 -18.97 -15.98
C GLY A 163 -0.80 -19.03 -17.45
N THR A 164 -1.55 -18.39 -18.35
CA THR A 164 -1.28 -18.37 -19.79
C THR A 164 -1.29 -16.98 -20.41
N ALA A 165 -2.19 -16.13 -19.96
CA ALA A 165 -2.33 -14.76 -20.47
C ALA A 165 -2.93 -13.81 -19.45
N TRP A 166 -2.57 -12.54 -19.56
CA TRP A 166 -3.24 -11.44 -18.87
C TRP A 166 -4.51 -11.04 -19.61
N THR A 167 -5.60 -10.93 -18.88
CA THR A 167 -6.88 -10.40 -19.37
C THR A 167 -7.27 -9.17 -18.56
N ALA A 168 -8.02 -8.24 -19.16
CA ALA A 168 -8.48 -7.03 -18.49
C ALA A 168 -9.99 -6.85 -18.62
N LYS A 169 -10.57 -6.24 -17.59
CA LYS A 169 -11.98 -5.85 -17.56
C LYS A 169 -12.14 -4.52 -16.84
N ALA A 170 -12.82 -3.58 -17.47
CA ALA A 170 -13.29 -2.37 -16.80
C ALA A 170 -14.46 -2.70 -15.88
N GLY A 171 -14.44 -2.18 -14.67
CA GLY A 171 -15.55 -2.27 -13.74
C GLY A 171 -16.76 -1.43 -14.19
N PRO A 172 -17.95 -1.70 -13.65
CA PRO A 172 -19.16 -0.95 -14.00
C PRO A 172 -19.22 0.43 -13.31
N PHE A 173 -18.35 0.68 -12.34
CA PHE A 173 -18.39 1.89 -11.52
C PHE A 173 -17.21 2.83 -11.83
N HIS A 174 -17.48 4.12 -11.70
CA HIS A 174 -16.45 5.15 -11.80
C HIS A 174 -15.63 5.20 -10.51
N GLY A 175 -14.35 4.87 -10.59
CA GLY A 175 -13.47 4.88 -9.43
C GLY A 175 -12.06 4.39 -9.74
N PHE A 176 -11.26 4.36 -8.69
CA PHE A 176 -9.91 3.82 -8.69
C PHE A 176 -9.79 2.75 -7.62
N PHE A 177 -9.19 1.63 -7.94
CA PHE A 177 -8.66 0.78 -6.91
C PHE A 177 -7.25 1.21 -6.53
N ARG A 178 -6.97 1.12 -5.23
CA ARG A 178 -5.67 1.40 -4.64
C ARG A 178 -5.03 0.19 -4.00
N GLY A 179 -5.84 -0.75 -3.54
CA GLY A 179 -5.40 -1.97 -2.89
C GLY A 179 -6.20 -3.18 -3.34
N VAL A 180 -5.53 -4.33 -3.39
CA VAL A 180 -6.15 -5.63 -3.64
C VAL A 180 -5.51 -6.66 -2.73
N SER A 181 -6.32 -7.60 -2.21
CA SER A 181 -5.87 -8.72 -1.40
C SER A 181 -6.75 -9.94 -1.64
N ALA A 182 -6.15 -11.10 -1.68
CA ALA A 182 -6.82 -12.38 -1.84
C ALA A 182 -6.55 -13.28 -0.63
N ASP A 183 -7.61 -13.85 -0.05
CA ASP A 183 -7.52 -14.97 0.90
C ASP A 183 -7.60 -16.33 0.16
N ALA A 184 -8.40 -16.37 -0.91
CA ALA A 184 -8.63 -17.55 -1.73
C ALA A 184 -8.96 -17.16 -3.19
N PRO A 185 -8.93 -18.11 -4.17
CA PRO A 185 -9.30 -17.83 -5.56
C PRO A 185 -10.72 -17.29 -5.77
N ASN A 186 -11.59 -17.49 -4.79
CA ASN A 186 -12.97 -17.03 -4.78
C ASN A 186 -13.26 -16.04 -3.65
N ASP A 187 -12.21 -15.43 -3.10
CA ASP A 187 -12.32 -14.41 -2.06
C ASP A 187 -11.23 -13.35 -2.24
N ILE A 188 -11.53 -12.39 -3.12
CA ILE A 188 -10.60 -11.32 -3.48
C ILE A 188 -11.29 -9.97 -3.24
N TRP A 189 -10.63 -9.10 -2.53
CA TRP A 189 -11.13 -7.79 -2.17
C TRP A 189 -10.29 -6.69 -2.81
N ALA A 190 -10.97 -5.74 -3.45
CA ALA A 190 -10.37 -4.52 -3.98
C ALA A 190 -10.98 -3.29 -3.33
N VAL A 191 -10.15 -2.33 -2.92
CA VAL A 191 -10.59 -1.10 -2.26
C VAL A 191 -9.98 0.13 -2.91
N GLY A 192 -10.66 1.25 -2.74
CA GLY A 192 -10.20 2.53 -3.25
C GLY A 192 -11.20 3.65 -2.96
N TYR A 193 -11.43 4.50 -3.95
CA TYR A 193 -12.42 5.57 -3.86
C TYR A 193 -13.09 5.83 -5.20
N SER A 194 -14.33 6.31 -5.18
CA SER A 194 -15.14 6.56 -6.36
C SER A 194 -15.47 8.04 -6.52
N GLY A 195 -15.66 8.42 -7.77
CA GLY A 195 -16.25 9.68 -8.19
C GLY A 195 -15.46 10.93 -7.86
N LEU A 196 -16.08 12.06 -8.13
CA LEU A 196 -15.53 13.40 -7.85
C LEU A 196 -15.54 13.76 -6.36
N ASN A 197 -16.32 13.04 -5.55
CA ASN A 197 -16.49 13.30 -4.12
C ASN A 197 -15.54 12.50 -3.24
N PHE A 198 -14.76 11.58 -3.82
CA PHE A 198 -13.82 10.72 -3.10
C PHE A 198 -14.50 9.98 -1.94
N VAL A 199 -15.56 9.24 -2.24
CA VAL A 199 -16.19 8.32 -1.29
C VAL A 199 -15.48 6.98 -1.32
N THR A 200 -15.41 6.29 -0.19
CA THR A 200 -14.80 4.96 -0.11
C THR A 200 -15.51 3.99 -1.04
N PHE A 201 -14.77 3.03 -1.55
CA PHE A 201 -15.22 2.11 -2.58
C PHE A 201 -14.59 0.74 -2.35
N SER A 202 -15.40 -0.32 -2.30
CA SER A 202 -14.91 -1.68 -2.25
C SER A 202 -15.71 -2.61 -3.15
N GLU A 203 -15.02 -3.58 -3.73
CA GLU A 203 -15.63 -4.67 -4.47
C GLU A 203 -15.03 -6.01 -4.04
N HIS A 204 -15.86 -7.04 -4.10
CA HIS A 204 -15.53 -8.41 -3.75
C HIS A 204 -15.74 -9.33 -4.96
N TYR A 205 -14.74 -10.18 -5.24
CA TYR A 205 -14.79 -11.26 -6.22
C TYR A 205 -15.11 -12.59 -5.54
N ASP A 206 -16.21 -13.21 -5.92
CA ASP A 206 -16.73 -14.46 -5.34
C ASP A 206 -16.27 -15.74 -6.09
N GLY A 207 -15.25 -15.61 -6.95
CA GLY A 207 -14.82 -16.68 -7.86
C GLY A 207 -15.52 -16.67 -9.21
N THR A 208 -16.54 -15.83 -9.40
CA THR A 208 -17.35 -15.75 -10.63
C THR A 208 -17.48 -14.32 -11.12
N SER A 209 -17.73 -13.39 -10.21
CA SER A 209 -18.01 -11.99 -10.53
C SER A 209 -17.59 -11.04 -9.42
N TRP A 210 -17.23 -9.82 -9.82
CA TRP A 210 -17.03 -8.71 -8.92
C TRP A 210 -18.37 -8.07 -8.55
N SER A 211 -18.56 -7.75 -7.28
CA SER A 211 -19.75 -7.09 -6.75
C SER A 211 -19.39 -5.99 -5.78
N LEU A 212 -20.11 -4.86 -5.87
CA LEU A 212 -19.94 -3.73 -4.95
C LEU A 212 -20.36 -4.13 -3.53
N VAL A 213 -19.52 -3.83 -2.57
CA VAL A 213 -19.82 -3.93 -1.13
C VAL A 213 -19.70 -2.54 -0.53
N ASN A 214 -20.82 -2.03 0.01
CA ASN A 214 -20.87 -0.66 0.52
C ASN A 214 -19.94 -0.47 1.72
N THR A 215 -19.15 0.58 1.68
CA THR A 215 -18.26 1.04 2.75
C THR A 215 -18.81 2.30 3.41
N PRO A 216 -18.57 2.54 4.71
CA PRO A 216 -19.01 3.74 5.39
C PRO A 216 -18.07 4.93 5.09
N ASP A 217 -18.64 6.11 4.83
CA ASP A 217 -17.87 7.34 4.78
C ASP A 217 -17.89 8.07 6.13
N VAL A 218 -16.80 8.74 6.47
CA VAL A 218 -16.64 9.50 7.70
C VAL A 218 -16.69 11.00 7.40
N GLY A 219 -17.64 11.71 8.04
CA GLY A 219 -17.78 13.16 7.87
C GLY A 219 -18.33 13.56 6.50
N SER A 220 -17.93 14.74 6.01
CA SER A 220 -18.44 15.31 4.75
C SER A 220 -17.33 15.57 3.71
N GLY A 221 -16.10 15.30 4.05
CA GLY A 221 -14.95 15.46 3.16
C GLY A 221 -14.59 14.16 2.43
N PRO A 222 -13.56 14.18 1.61
CA PRO A 222 -12.99 12.99 0.98
C PRO A 222 -12.64 11.86 1.95
N ASN A 223 -12.99 10.64 1.55
CA ASN A 223 -12.60 9.39 2.19
C ASN A 223 -11.91 8.51 1.14
N VAL A 224 -10.77 7.96 1.50
CA VAL A 224 -9.94 7.16 0.60
C VAL A 224 -9.49 5.91 1.33
N LEU A 225 -9.66 4.74 0.72
CA LEU A 225 -9.02 3.50 1.13
C LEU A 225 -7.82 3.24 0.22
N ASN A 226 -6.63 3.02 0.80
CA ASN A 226 -5.39 2.81 0.06
C ASN A 226 -4.91 1.36 0.08
N GLY A 227 -5.14 0.64 1.18
CA GLY A 227 -4.69 -0.73 1.36
C GLY A 227 -5.79 -1.62 1.91
N VAL A 228 -5.69 -2.91 1.63
CA VAL A 228 -6.60 -3.95 2.12
C VAL A 228 -5.81 -5.21 2.42
N VAL A 229 -6.23 -5.96 3.45
CA VAL A 229 -5.78 -7.32 3.75
C VAL A 229 -6.99 -8.19 4.05
N ALA A 230 -7.14 -9.27 3.28
CA ALA A 230 -8.14 -10.31 3.51
C ALA A 230 -7.49 -11.46 4.29
N LEU A 231 -8.07 -11.82 5.42
CA LEU A 231 -7.61 -12.89 6.31
C LEU A 231 -8.55 -14.10 6.27
N ALA A 232 -9.81 -13.85 6.00
CA ALA A 232 -10.88 -14.82 5.85
C ALA A 232 -12.09 -14.14 5.20
N PRO A 233 -13.08 -14.88 4.67
CA PRO A 233 -14.30 -14.31 4.06
C PRO A 233 -15.13 -13.40 4.97
N ASN A 234 -14.87 -13.43 6.28
CA ASN A 234 -15.53 -12.60 7.29
C ASN A 234 -14.55 -11.80 8.14
N ASP A 235 -13.32 -11.62 7.67
CA ASP A 235 -12.28 -10.85 8.36
C ASP A 235 -11.39 -10.14 7.35
N VAL A 236 -11.81 -8.94 6.92
CA VAL A 236 -11.09 -8.13 5.96
C VAL A 236 -10.90 -6.71 6.52
N TRP A 237 -9.70 -6.21 6.43
CA TRP A 237 -9.33 -4.90 6.94
C TRP A 237 -8.89 -3.97 5.81
N ALA A 238 -9.44 -2.76 5.80
CA ALA A 238 -9.07 -1.72 4.85
C ALA A 238 -8.59 -0.47 5.59
N VAL A 239 -7.59 0.20 5.03
CA VAL A 239 -6.96 1.36 5.65
C VAL A 239 -6.79 2.51 4.67
N GLY A 240 -6.79 3.72 5.22
CA GLY A 240 -6.61 4.91 4.43
C GLY A 240 -6.72 6.19 5.26
N TYR A 241 -7.45 7.16 4.75
CA TYR A 241 -7.65 8.42 5.46
C TYR A 241 -8.99 9.09 5.11
N SER A 242 -9.48 9.92 6.02
CA SER A 242 -10.62 10.82 5.81
C SER A 242 -10.21 12.27 6.01
N THR A 243 -10.84 13.20 5.30
CA THR A 243 -10.59 14.62 5.43
C THR A 243 -11.85 15.39 5.84
N ALA A 244 -11.68 16.54 6.49
CA ALA A 244 -12.81 17.38 6.88
C ALA A 244 -13.34 18.25 5.73
N SER A 245 -12.55 18.44 4.65
CA SER A 245 -12.89 19.29 3.52
C SER A 245 -12.21 18.83 2.25
N GLN A 246 -12.72 19.26 1.09
CA GLN A 246 -12.10 18.97 -0.23
C GLN A 246 -10.94 19.89 -0.59
N LYS A 247 -10.74 20.98 0.14
CA LYS A 247 -9.72 21.98 -0.17
C LYS A 247 -8.88 22.28 1.07
N PRO A 248 -7.57 22.49 0.90
CA PRO A 248 -6.72 22.96 1.98
C PRO A 248 -7.23 24.29 2.54
N PRO A 249 -7.13 24.51 3.85
CA PRO A 249 -7.33 25.82 4.43
C PRO A 249 -6.37 26.86 3.83
N PRO A 250 -6.72 28.17 3.85
CA PRO A 250 -5.86 29.22 3.33
C PRO A 250 -4.45 29.17 3.92
N GLY A 251 -3.43 29.16 3.06
CA GLY A 251 -2.02 29.11 3.46
C GLY A 251 -1.49 27.72 3.77
N GLN A 252 -2.24 26.66 3.46
CA GLN A 252 -1.81 25.27 3.62
C GLN A 252 -1.62 24.58 2.27
N PHE A 253 -0.69 23.64 2.21
CA PHE A 253 -0.41 22.83 1.01
C PHE A 253 -1.18 21.50 1.01
N ASP A 254 -1.66 21.01 2.17
CA ASP A 254 -2.39 19.76 2.32
C ASP A 254 -3.69 19.94 3.13
N VAL A 255 -4.64 19.03 2.93
CA VAL A 255 -5.90 18.99 3.68
C VAL A 255 -5.67 18.19 4.95
N PRO A 256 -6.04 18.73 6.13
CA PRO A 256 -5.99 17.97 7.38
C PRO A 256 -6.71 16.64 7.23
N SER A 257 -6.03 15.56 7.54
CA SER A 257 -6.56 14.21 7.41
C SER A 257 -6.38 13.39 8.69
N LYS A 258 -7.27 12.43 8.87
CA LYS A 258 -7.24 11.45 9.95
C LYS A 258 -7.15 10.06 9.36
N THR A 259 -6.51 9.17 10.09
CA THR A 259 -6.52 7.74 9.77
C THR A 259 -7.96 7.23 9.64
N LEU A 260 -8.20 6.43 8.62
CA LEU A 260 -9.44 5.68 8.41
C LEU A 260 -9.10 4.20 8.38
N ILE A 261 -9.74 3.43 9.25
CA ILE A 261 -9.64 1.98 9.27
C ILE A 261 -11.05 1.41 9.28
N GLU A 262 -11.30 0.47 8.38
CA GLU A 262 -12.56 -0.23 8.26
C GLU A 262 -12.35 -1.75 8.36
N HIS A 263 -13.31 -2.43 8.95
CA HIS A 263 -13.32 -3.88 9.11
C HIS A 263 -14.63 -4.46 8.55
N TYR A 264 -14.50 -5.47 7.70
CA TYR A 264 -15.60 -6.30 7.21
C TYR A 264 -15.69 -7.59 8.03
N ASP A 265 -16.84 -7.81 8.64
CA ASP A 265 -17.11 -8.91 9.59
C ASP A 265 -17.89 -10.08 8.96
N GLY A 266 -18.00 -10.10 7.63
CA GLY A 266 -18.85 -11.06 6.88
C GLY A 266 -20.28 -10.58 6.63
N THR A 267 -20.69 -9.47 7.25
CA THR A 267 -22.03 -8.88 7.07
C THR A 267 -21.99 -7.47 6.49
N GLY A 268 -20.95 -6.71 6.80
CA GLY A 268 -20.76 -5.35 6.30
C GLY A 268 -19.49 -4.70 6.84
N TRP A 269 -19.09 -3.61 6.19
CA TRP A 269 -17.99 -2.77 6.63
C TRP A 269 -18.39 -1.88 7.80
N SER A 270 -17.51 -1.71 8.75
CA SER A 270 -17.66 -0.77 9.87
C SER A 270 -16.36 -0.03 10.15
N VAL A 271 -16.47 1.24 10.55
CA VAL A 271 -15.28 2.04 10.94
C VAL A 271 -14.78 1.59 12.29
N VAL A 272 -13.49 1.29 12.37
CA VAL A 272 -12.80 0.95 13.62
C VAL A 272 -12.00 2.16 14.10
N PRO A 273 -12.20 2.62 15.36
CA PRO A 273 -11.45 3.73 15.91
C PRO A 273 -9.94 3.50 15.86
N SER A 274 -9.19 4.48 15.36
CA SER A 274 -7.73 4.43 15.24
C SER A 274 -7.08 5.72 15.73
N PRO A 275 -5.86 5.66 16.30
CA PRO A 275 -5.18 6.82 16.84
C PRO A 275 -4.63 7.71 15.71
N ASN A 276 -4.56 9.02 16.01
CA ASN A 276 -3.88 10.00 15.16
C ASN A 276 -2.72 10.62 15.95
N VAL A 277 -1.60 10.85 15.28
CA VAL A 277 -0.36 11.38 15.86
C VAL A 277 -0.22 12.86 15.54
N GLY A 278 0.47 13.57 16.41
CA GLY A 278 0.74 15.00 16.26
C GLY A 278 -0.26 15.91 17.02
N PRO A 279 0.00 17.20 17.06
CA PRO A 279 -0.88 18.14 17.75
C PRO A 279 -2.25 18.20 17.07
N ASN A 280 -3.29 18.28 17.87
CA ASN A 280 -4.65 18.51 17.36
C ASN A 280 -4.75 19.95 16.81
N SER A 281 -4.29 20.14 15.60
CA SER A 281 -4.21 21.42 14.90
C SER A 281 -4.77 21.31 13.49
N GLN A 282 -5.03 22.46 12.88
CA GLN A 282 -5.43 22.55 11.47
C GLN A 282 -4.37 22.02 10.48
N TYR A 283 -3.17 21.69 10.96
CA TYR A 283 -2.07 21.12 10.15
C TYR A 283 -1.89 19.62 10.36
N GLN A 284 -2.75 18.99 11.18
CA GLN A 284 -2.65 17.55 11.43
C GLN A 284 -3.07 16.79 10.19
N SER A 285 -2.14 16.02 9.63
CA SER A 285 -2.42 15.10 8.52
C SER A 285 -1.85 13.73 8.89
N ASN A 286 -2.72 12.72 8.95
CA ASN A 286 -2.37 11.33 9.19
C ASN A 286 -2.98 10.50 8.07
N LYS A 287 -2.15 9.77 7.33
CA LYS A 287 -2.57 8.95 6.20
C LYS A 287 -1.97 7.55 6.32
N LEU A 288 -2.80 6.53 6.17
CA LEU A 288 -2.36 5.16 6.04
C LEU A 288 -2.33 4.80 4.55
N TYR A 289 -1.27 4.14 4.12
CA TYR A 289 -1.08 3.74 2.73
C TYR A 289 -1.17 2.23 2.55
N GLY A 290 -0.83 1.45 3.59
CA GLY A 290 -0.89 0.02 3.49
C GLY A 290 -1.22 -0.67 4.82
N VAL A 291 -1.58 -1.93 4.72
CA VAL A 291 -1.91 -2.82 5.82
C VAL A 291 -1.39 -4.22 5.51
N THR A 292 -0.90 -4.90 6.53
CA THR A 292 -0.49 -6.32 6.47
C THR A 292 -0.84 -7.00 7.78
N ALA A 293 -0.96 -8.32 7.79
CA ALA A 293 -1.40 -9.06 8.97
C ALA A 293 -0.64 -10.36 9.17
N VAL A 294 -0.40 -10.69 10.42
CA VAL A 294 0.05 -12.01 10.86
C VAL A 294 -1.17 -12.90 11.15
N SER A 295 -2.21 -12.32 11.74
CA SER A 295 -3.47 -12.97 12.13
C SER A 295 -4.54 -11.92 12.37
N SER A 296 -5.78 -12.35 12.65
CA SER A 296 -6.89 -11.48 13.05
C SER A 296 -6.65 -10.67 14.32
N THR A 297 -5.64 -11.01 15.11
CA THR A 297 -5.25 -10.31 16.36
C THR A 297 -3.88 -9.65 16.30
N ASP A 298 -3.24 -9.66 15.12
CA ASP A 298 -1.92 -9.06 14.91
C ASP A 298 -1.85 -8.46 13.50
N ILE A 299 -2.26 -7.17 13.40
CA ILE A 299 -2.38 -6.45 12.12
C ILE A 299 -1.60 -5.15 12.20
N TRP A 300 -0.90 -4.83 11.14
CA TRP A 300 -0.04 -3.67 11.02
C TRP A 300 -0.54 -2.74 9.92
N ALA A 301 -0.83 -1.48 10.26
CA ALA A 301 -1.16 -0.43 9.31
C ALA A 301 -0.06 0.64 9.32
N PHE A 302 0.30 1.14 8.16
CA PHE A 302 1.44 2.03 8.03
C PHE A 302 1.21 3.13 7.01
N GLY A 303 1.98 4.21 7.15
CA GLY A 303 1.86 5.39 6.32
C GLY A 303 2.73 6.54 6.83
N SER A 304 2.15 7.72 6.90
CA SER A 304 2.86 8.92 7.34
C SER A 304 1.97 9.91 8.08
N TYR A 305 2.60 10.78 8.86
CA TYR A 305 1.94 11.92 9.48
C TYR A 305 2.80 13.18 9.41
N PHE A 306 2.18 14.37 9.47
CA PHE A 306 2.92 15.62 9.59
C PHE A 306 3.18 15.96 11.05
N ALA A 307 4.46 16.05 11.41
CA ALA A 307 4.91 16.46 12.73
C ALA A 307 4.84 17.98 12.85
N ALA A 308 3.85 18.48 13.54
CA ALA A 308 3.66 19.86 14.02
C ALA A 308 4.13 21.05 13.16
N SER A 309 3.22 22.02 12.99
CA SER A 309 3.45 23.42 12.69
C SER A 309 4.41 23.78 11.54
N GLY A 310 3.91 23.75 10.33
CA GLY A 310 4.37 24.69 9.28
C GLY A 310 5.62 24.35 8.50
N ASN A 311 6.42 23.39 8.92
CA ASN A 311 7.70 23.06 8.27
C ASN A 311 7.61 21.88 7.27
N GLY A 312 6.43 21.28 7.07
CA GLY A 312 6.23 20.27 6.03
C GLY A 312 6.93 18.92 6.27
N ASN A 313 7.41 18.64 7.48
CA ASN A 313 8.07 17.37 7.79
C ASN A 313 7.06 16.24 7.89
N GLN A 314 7.16 15.28 6.99
CA GLN A 314 6.38 14.05 6.97
C GLN A 314 7.20 12.94 7.64
N MET A 315 6.59 12.27 8.60
CA MET A 315 7.22 11.25 9.44
C MET A 315 6.51 9.92 9.24
N THR A 316 7.21 8.83 9.45
CA THR A 316 6.63 7.48 9.41
C THR A 316 5.55 7.30 10.47
N LEU A 317 4.45 6.65 10.11
CA LEU A 317 3.36 6.25 10.99
C LEU A 317 3.18 4.74 10.92
N VAL A 318 3.23 4.06 12.07
CA VAL A 318 2.90 2.64 12.19
C VAL A 318 1.89 2.47 13.29
N LEU A 319 0.80 1.77 12.99
CA LEU A 319 -0.22 1.36 13.93
C LEU A 319 -0.25 -0.16 14.05
N HIS A 320 -0.54 -0.66 15.24
CA HIS A 320 -0.65 -2.08 15.53
C HIS A 320 -2.01 -2.40 16.16
N TRP A 321 -2.68 -3.44 15.66
CA TRP A 321 -3.89 -4.05 16.20
C TRP A 321 -3.51 -5.27 17.01
N ASP A 322 -3.92 -5.30 18.28
CA ASP A 322 -3.61 -6.36 19.25
C ASP A 322 -4.78 -7.36 19.46
N GLY A 323 -5.76 -7.32 18.57
CA GLY A 323 -7.01 -8.09 18.68
C GLY A 323 -8.13 -7.36 19.43
N ALA A 324 -7.85 -6.19 20.04
CA ALA A 324 -8.82 -5.42 20.80
C ALA A 324 -8.84 -3.93 20.41
N SER A 325 -7.68 -3.35 20.12
CA SER A 325 -7.54 -1.93 19.82
C SER A 325 -6.33 -1.62 18.95
N TRP A 326 -6.44 -0.54 18.16
CA TRP A 326 -5.31 0.04 17.44
C TRP A 326 -4.48 0.95 18.34
N SER A 327 -3.19 0.78 18.34
CA SER A 327 -2.24 1.62 19.07
C SER A 327 -1.12 2.12 18.15
N VAL A 328 -0.50 3.26 18.50
CA VAL A 328 0.69 3.74 17.78
C VAL A 328 1.88 2.89 18.19
N ASN A 329 2.54 2.28 17.20
CA ASN A 329 3.81 1.62 17.40
C ASN A 329 4.94 2.58 16.97
N PRO A 330 5.91 2.89 17.84
CA PRO A 330 7.02 3.76 17.47
C PRO A 330 7.79 3.23 16.25
N SER A 331 7.97 4.07 15.27
CA SER A 331 8.76 3.74 14.07
C SER A 331 9.82 4.80 13.83
N PRO A 332 11.02 4.40 13.37
CA PRO A 332 12.08 5.37 13.10
C PRO A 332 11.76 6.20 11.86
N SER A 333 11.93 7.51 11.99
CA SER A 333 12.15 8.40 10.84
C SER A 333 13.63 8.70 10.79
N PRO A 334 14.37 8.22 9.77
CA PRO A 334 15.84 8.09 9.86
C PRO A 334 16.59 9.38 10.12
N LYS A 335 16.04 10.51 9.71
CA LYS A 335 16.72 11.80 9.88
C LYS A 335 15.71 12.91 10.12
N PRO A 336 15.33 13.21 11.36
CA PRO A 336 14.52 14.40 11.65
C PRO A 336 15.31 15.67 11.26
N GLY A 337 14.74 16.49 10.40
CA GLY A 337 15.34 17.73 9.91
C GLY A 337 14.34 18.57 9.11
N ASP A 338 14.74 19.74 8.65
CA ASP A 338 13.86 20.66 7.95
C ASP A 338 13.48 20.14 6.54
N PHE A 339 12.19 20.19 6.19
CA PHE A 339 11.62 19.87 4.88
C PHE A 339 11.86 18.43 4.39
N ARG A 340 11.49 17.41 5.16
CA ARG A 340 11.67 15.99 4.83
C ARG A 340 10.37 15.25 4.70
N SER A 341 10.37 14.19 3.87
CA SER A 341 9.23 13.34 3.65
C SER A 341 9.66 11.87 3.77
N ASP A 342 9.32 11.27 4.93
CA ASP A 342 9.47 9.83 5.15
C ASP A 342 8.08 9.20 5.07
N VAL A 343 7.89 8.30 4.12
CA VAL A 343 6.60 7.66 3.83
C VAL A 343 6.78 6.15 3.81
N LEU A 344 5.82 5.42 4.40
CA LEU A 344 5.74 3.97 4.33
C LEU A 344 4.56 3.60 3.41
N SER A 345 4.82 2.81 2.38
CA SER A 345 3.87 2.49 1.30
C SER A 345 3.44 1.02 1.28
N GLY A 346 4.38 0.08 1.39
CA GLY A 346 4.13 -1.36 1.33
C GLY A 346 4.55 -2.11 2.58
N GLY A 347 3.93 -3.25 2.87
CA GLY A 347 4.31 -4.09 3.98
C GLY A 347 3.99 -5.56 3.76
N VAL A 348 4.85 -6.43 4.28
CA VAL A 348 4.67 -7.89 4.24
C VAL A 348 5.08 -8.52 5.56
N VAL A 349 4.37 -9.57 5.93
CA VAL A 349 4.68 -10.44 7.06
C VAL A 349 5.21 -11.75 6.53
N THR A 350 6.39 -12.15 6.98
CA THR A 350 7.01 -13.42 6.57
C THR A 350 6.94 -14.50 7.66
N ALA A 351 6.73 -14.09 8.90
CA ALA A 351 6.48 -14.95 10.07
C ALA A 351 5.97 -14.09 11.23
N PRO A 352 5.37 -14.67 12.28
CA PRO A 352 5.03 -13.93 13.50
C PRO A 352 6.25 -13.17 14.04
N GLY A 353 6.07 -11.87 14.31
CA GLY A 353 7.15 -10.98 14.74
C GLY A 353 8.19 -10.63 13.65
N ASN A 354 7.97 -11.00 12.41
CA ASN A 354 8.85 -10.70 11.28
C ASN A 354 8.09 -9.89 10.21
N VAL A 355 8.01 -8.60 10.44
CA VAL A 355 7.28 -7.64 9.60
C VAL A 355 8.27 -6.73 8.88
N TRP A 356 8.13 -6.65 7.57
CA TRP A 356 8.89 -5.76 6.71
C TRP A 356 7.96 -4.66 6.19
N ILE A 357 8.39 -3.40 6.28
CA ILE A 357 7.66 -2.26 5.73
C ILE A 357 8.61 -1.46 4.86
N VAL A 358 8.18 -1.11 3.67
CA VAL A 358 8.98 -0.38 2.69
C VAL A 358 8.37 0.97 2.34
N GLY A 359 9.19 1.86 1.83
CA GLY A 359 8.77 3.19 1.44
C GLY A 359 9.91 4.05 0.95
N SER A 360 9.85 5.34 1.25
CA SER A 360 10.84 6.31 0.84
C SER A 360 11.25 7.25 1.97
N GLU A 361 12.52 7.67 1.95
CA GLU A 361 13.03 8.77 2.75
C GLU A 361 13.55 9.89 1.85
N ASP A 362 13.49 11.14 2.33
CA ASP A 362 14.18 12.27 1.69
C ASP A 362 15.48 12.54 2.45
N PRO A 363 16.64 12.10 1.93
CA PRO A 363 17.93 12.27 2.59
C PRO A 363 18.46 13.69 2.38
N ALA A 364 17.82 14.76 2.86
CA ALA A 364 18.29 16.15 2.80
C ALA A 364 19.72 16.35 2.27
N THR A 365 19.89 16.26 0.98
CA THR A 365 21.10 16.69 0.31
C THR A 365 20.90 18.12 -0.18
N GLN A 366 21.72 19.04 0.29
CA GLN A 366 21.65 20.43 -0.15
C GLN A 366 21.70 20.48 -1.69
N GLY A 367 20.57 20.81 -2.34
CA GLY A 367 20.56 21.23 -3.72
C GLY A 367 19.85 20.34 -4.74
N LYS A 368 19.41 19.11 -4.40
CA LYS A 368 18.52 18.31 -5.26
C LYS A 368 17.61 17.44 -4.40
N PRO A 369 16.30 17.36 -4.69
CA PRO A 369 15.44 16.36 -4.08
C PRO A 369 15.91 14.98 -4.57
N VAL A 370 16.44 14.17 -3.66
CA VAL A 370 16.80 12.78 -3.91
C VAL A 370 15.98 11.95 -2.95
N THR A 371 15.09 11.12 -3.47
CA THR A 371 14.38 10.14 -2.64
C THR A 371 15.23 8.87 -2.55
N ALA A 372 15.42 8.36 -1.35
CA ALA A 372 16.10 7.09 -1.10
C ALA A 372 15.09 6.00 -0.69
N THR A 373 15.50 4.76 -0.85
CA THR A 373 14.78 3.61 -0.32
C THR A 373 14.72 3.66 1.20
N LEU A 374 13.55 3.35 1.78
CA LEU A 374 13.36 3.17 3.21
C LEU A 374 12.81 1.76 3.45
N VAL A 375 13.50 0.99 4.28
CA VAL A 375 13.03 -0.33 4.72
C VAL A 375 13.10 -0.40 6.23
N LEU A 376 11.99 -0.74 6.85
CA LEU A 376 11.86 -1.01 8.27
C LEU A 376 11.62 -2.51 8.49
N HIS A 377 12.24 -3.05 9.52
CA HIS A 377 12.09 -4.46 9.90
C HIS A 377 11.92 -4.59 11.41
N THR A 378 11.01 -5.46 11.85
CA THR A 378 10.90 -5.82 13.27
C THR A 378 11.97 -6.84 13.63
N THR A 379 12.69 -6.58 14.70
CA THR A 379 13.59 -7.57 15.30
C THR A 379 12.92 -8.10 16.56
N GLY A 380 12.23 -9.22 16.44
CA GLY A 380 11.75 -10.07 17.53
C GLY A 380 10.90 -9.37 18.61
N GLY A 381 9.68 -9.80 18.77
CA GLY A 381 8.87 -9.66 19.97
C GLY A 381 8.86 -10.99 20.71
#